data_5277f39952ddfdac0ce362f4f797114c
#
_entry.id   5277f39952ddfdac0ce362f4f797114c
#
_cell.length_a   1.000
_cell.length_b   1.000
_cell.length_c   1.000
_cell.angle_alpha   90.00
_cell.angle_beta   90.00
_cell.angle_gamma   90.00
#
_symmetry.space_group_name_H-M   'P 1'
#
loop_
_entity.id
_entity.type
_entity.pdbx_description
1 polymer ?
#
loop_
_entity_poly.entity_id
_entity_poly.type
_entity_poly.pdbx_seq_one_letter_code
_entity_poly.pdbx_strand_id
1 'polypeptide(L)'
;IRSRVLFNDFEITAGDYMMIVKNNYFWLKPTSEASFLANGDIIEILEVYKIKELYDFRFAEVKIRLVDYPKIKPIDIVLMLDTISLESPSLSYEDSNRLYQQVLKDYENEKSGYKKFLAVKKNKYLNALQVKFAYAITCHKSQGGQWNNVFVEKPYLPNGIDLDYLRWLYTAITRAKEKLFLIGFNNDSFED
;
A
#
# COMPACT_ATOMS: atom_id res chain seq x y z
N ILE A 1 0.18 3.76 -15.95
CA ILE A 1 -0.43 5.07 -15.57
C ILE A 1 0.68 6.02 -15.11
N ARG A 2 1.41 5.72 -14.06
CA ARG A 2 2.36 6.64 -13.40
C ARG A 2 3.42 7.22 -14.35
N SER A 3 4.16 6.42 -15.11
CA SER A 3 5.17 6.92 -16.04
C SER A 3 4.57 7.49 -17.35
N ARG A 4 3.56 6.82 -17.93
CA ARG A 4 3.02 7.19 -19.25
C ARG A 4 1.95 8.29 -19.21
N VAL A 5 1.20 8.42 -18.12
CA VAL A 5 0.12 9.39 -17.99
C VAL A 5 0.51 10.56 -17.11
N LEU A 6 1.18 10.27 -15.99
CA LEU A 6 1.63 11.29 -15.03
C LEU A 6 3.07 11.74 -15.27
N PHE A 7 3.77 11.17 -16.27
CA PHE A 7 5.16 11.49 -16.63
C PHE A 7 6.13 11.44 -15.45
N ASN A 8 5.90 10.49 -14.54
CA ASN A 8 6.67 10.34 -13.32
C ASN A 8 7.54 9.09 -13.38
N ASP A 9 8.83 9.27 -13.67
CA ASP A 9 9.81 8.20 -13.83
C ASP A 9 10.65 7.94 -12.57
N PHE A 10 10.56 8.79 -11.55
CA PHE A 10 11.22 8.55 -10.27
C PHE A 10 10.60 7.33 -9.58
N GLU A 11 11.38 6.65 -8.75
CA GLU A 11 10.88 5.49 -8.01
C GLU A 11 9.67 5.82 -7.13
N ILE A 12 9.75 6.91 -6.37
CA ILE A 12 8.65 7.56 -5.64
C ILE A 12 8.80 9.07 -5.71
N THR A 13 7.69 9.80 -5.61
CA THR A 13 7.71 11.26 -5.62
C THR A 13 6.54 11.85 -4.82
N ALA A 14 6.64 13.13 -4.49
CA ALA A 14 5.51 13.87 -3.93
C ALA A 14 4.32 13.82 -4.90
N GLY A 15 3.11 13.63 -4.37
CA GLY A 15 1.88 13.41 -5.12
C GLY A 15 1.59 11.95 -5.48
N ASP A 16 2.51 11.01 -5.20
CA ASP A 16 2.21 9.58 -5.37
C ASP A 16 1.16 9.12 -4.34
N TYR A 17 0.18 8.36 -4.83
CA TYR A 17 -0.78 7.66 -4.00
C TYR A 17 -0.37 6.21 -3.81
N MET A 18 -0.35 5.78 -2.55
CA MET A 18 0.02 4.42 -2.18
C MET A 18 -1.02 3.78 -1.27
N MET A 19 -1.22 2.48 -1.42
CA MET A 19 -2.04 1.66 -0.55
C MET A 19 -1.16 0.93 0.44
N ILE A 20 -1.53 0.99 1.71
CA ILE A 20 -0.93 0.19 2.78
C ILE A 20 -1.32 -1.27 2.58
N VAL A 21 -0.35 -2.18 2.64
CA VAL A 21 -0.58 -3.61 2.39
C VAL A 21 -0.44 -4.50 3.62
N LYS A 22 -0.11 -3.90 4.77
CA LYS A 22 0.00 -4.59 6.07
C LYS A 22 -0.33 -3.62 7.19
N ASN A 23 -1.16 -4.05 8.16
CA ASN A 23 -1.47 -3.25 9.35
C ASN A 23 -0.22 -2.80 10.07
N ASN A 24 -0.19 -1.54 10.49
CA ASN A 24 0.94 -0.95 11.22
C ASN A 24 0.45 -0.15 12.42
N TYR A 25 0.91 -0.53 13.60
CA TYR A 25 0.51 0.04 14.90
C TYR A 25 1.58 0.98 15.49
N PHE A 26 2.62 1.27 14.73
CA PHE A 26 3.78 2.02 15.23
C PHE A 26 3.66 3.54 15.02
N TRP A 27 3.18 3.95 13.84
CA TRP A 27 3.23 5.34 13.41
C TRP A 27 2.13 6.24 13.96
N LEU A 28 0.99 5.68 14.35
CA LEU A 28 -0.11 6.44 14.95
C LEU A 28 -0.25 6.15 16.45
N LYS A 29 -0.72 7.15 17.17
CA LYS A 29 -1.09 6.96 18.58
C LYS A 29 -2.41 6.20 18.64
N PRO A 30 -2.59 5.26 19.58
CA PRO A 30 -3.87 4.55 19.77
C PRO A 30 -5.08 5.46 20.01
N THR A 31 -4.83 6.68 20.48
CA THR A 31 -5.86 7.72 20.74
C THR A 31 -6.19 8.57 19.51
N SER A 32 -5.50 8.36 18.37
CA SER A 32 -5.82 9.07 17.13
C SER A 32 -7.10 8.52 16.49
N GLU A 33 -7.74 9.28 15.60
CA GLU A 33 -8.97 8.89 14.92
C GLU A 33 -8.85 7.52 14.21
N ALA A 34 -7.70 7.25 13.58
CA ALA A 34 -7.43 5.98 12.89
C ALA A 34 -6.87 4.88 13.81
N SER A 35 -6.41 5.20 15.04
CA SER A 35 -5.77 4.29 15.99
C SER A 35 -4.52 3.57 15.46
N PHE A 36 -4.51 3.10 14.23
CA PHE A 36 -3.41 2.45 13.52
C PHE A 36 -3.58 2.66 12.01
N LEU A 37 -2.55 2.35 11.23
CA LEU A 37 -2.58 2.35 9.78
C LEU A 37 -3.04 0.98 9.29
N ALA A 38 -4.22 0.91 8.65
CA ALA A 38 -4.82 -0.34 8.24
C ALA A 38 -4.38 -0.78 6.84
N ASN A 39 -4.38 -2.10 6.62
CA ASN A 39 -4.27 -2.64 5.27
C ASN A 39 -5.47 -2.17 4.43
N GLY A 40 -5.20 -1.54 3.30
CA GLY A 40 -6.20 -0.93 2.42
C GLY A 40 -6.29 0.58 2.52
N ASP A 41 -5.81 1.20 3.61
CA ASP A 41 -5.76 2.67 3.70
C ASP A 41 -4.91 3.27 2.59
N ILE A 42 -5.35 4.41 2.07
CA ILE A 42 -4.63 5.15 1.04
C ILE A 42 -3.87 6.32 1.67
N ILE A 43 -2.62 6.44 1.29
CA ILE A 43 -1.74 7.55 1.66
C ILE A 43 -1.31 8.33 0.42
N GLU A 44 -1.08 9.60 0.60
CA GLU A 44 -0.44 10.49 -0.38
C GLU A 44 0.94 10.88 0.13
N ILE A 45 1.96 10.75 -0.69
CA ILE A 45 3.30 11.26 -0.40
C ILE A 45 3.30 12.77 -0.60
N LEU A 46 3.59 13.53 0.45
CA LEU A 46 3.72 14.99 0.38
C LEU A 46 5.16 15.41 0.12
N GLU A 47 6.13 14.69 0.67
CA GLU A 47 7.54 15.01 0.55
C GLU A 47 8.39 13.73 0.70
N VAL A 48 9.44 13.61 -0.09
CA VAL A 48 10.45 12.56 0.02
C VAL A 48 11.74 13.17 0.55
N TYR A 49 12.12 12.83 1.77
CA TYR A 49 13.30 13.39 2.41
C TYR A 49 14.57 12.67 1.98
N LYS A 50 14.54 11.34 2.03
CA LYS A 50 15.72 10.52 1.79
C LYS A 50 15.35 9.08 1.42
N ILE A 51 16.06 8.54 0.45
CA ILE A 51 16.08 7.11 0.14
C ILE A 51 17.38 6.52 0.67
N LYS A 52 17.29 5.36 1.31
CA LYS A 52 18.41 4.63 1.92
C LYS A 52 18.33 3.15 1.65
N GLU A 53 19.48 2.52 1.57
CA GLU A 53 19.62 1.08 1.64
C GLU A 53 20.22 0.71 3.00
N LEU A 54 19.51 -0.11 3.78
CA LEU A 54 19.90 -0.58 5.10
C LEU A 54 19.37 -2.01 5.30
N TYR A 55 20.13 -2.86 5.98
CA TYR A 55 19.68 -4.22 6.31
C TYR A 55 19.29 -5.04 5.07
N ASP A 56 19.96 -4.81 3.93
CA ASP A 56 19.66 -5.39 2.62
C ASP A 56 18.25 -5.06 2.09
N PHE A 57 17.66 -3.96 2.55
CA PHE A 57 16.36 -3.45 2.11
C PHE A 57 16.44 -1.95 1.80
N ARG A 58 15.52 -1.50 0.95
CA ARG A 58 15.43 -0.10 0.53
C ARG A 58 14.30 0.60 1.27
N PHE A 59 14.61 1.76 1.83
CA PHE A 59 13.68 2.55 2.62
C PHE A 59 13.60 3.99 2.10
N ALA A 60 12.43 4.60 2.24
CA ALA A 60 12.27 6.03 2.05
C ALA A 60 11.74 6.69 3.32
N GLU A 61 12.41 7.74 3.77
CA GLU A 61 11.89 8.64 4.81
C GLU A 61 11.03 9.70 4.09
N VAL A 62 9.75 9.76 4.45
CA VAL A 62 8.75 10.58 3.75
C VAL A 62 7.79 11.26 4.72
N LYS A 63 7.19 12.37 4.26
CA LYS A 63 5.98 12.94 4.85
C LYS A 63 4.77 12.46 4.06
N ILE A 64 3.76 11.99 4.76
CA ILE A 64 2.53 11.50 4.16
C ILE A 64 1.29 12.19 4.74
N ARG A 65 0.20 12.11 3.97
CA ARG A 65 -1.16 12.41 4.41
C ARG A 65 -2.02 11.15 4.25
N LEU A 66 -2.86 10.87 5.23
CA LEU A 66 -3.88 9.82 5.14
C LEU A 66 -5.08 10.39 4.36
N VAL A 67 -5.45 9.74 3.25
CA VAL A 67 -6.51 10.24 2.36
C VAL A 67 -7.88 10.12 3.04
N ASP A 68 -8.12 9.00 3.72
CA ASP A 68 -9.41 8.70 4.36
C ASP A 68 -9.57 9.36 5.73
N TYR A 69 -8.49 9.96 6.28
CA TYR A 69 -8.49 10.61 7.59
C TYR A 69 -7.99 12.07 7.51
N PRO A 70 -8.71 12.98 6.88
CA PRO A 70 -8.23 14.34 6.57
C PRO A 70 -7.98 15.21 7.84
N LYS A 71 -8.53 14.81 8.99
CA LYS A 71 -8.28 15.50 10.27
C LYS A 71 -6.94 15.12 10.90
N ILE A 72 -6.34 14.01 10.51
CA ILE A 72 -5.01 13.63 10.97
C ILE A 72 -3.99 14.48 10.22
N LYS A 73 -3.18 15.23 10.98
CA LYS A 73 -2.10 16.03 10.40
C LYS A 73 -1.09 15.13 9.66
N PRO A 74 -0.44 15.64 8.61
CA PRO A 74 0.63 14.92 7.96
C PRO A 74 1.67 14.39 8.95
N ILE A 75 2.16 13.19 8.72
CA ILE A 75 3.11 12.51 9.59
C ILE A 75 4.36 12.09 8.82
N ASP A 76 5.50 12.07 9.52
CA ASP A 76 6.76 11.58 8.99
C ASP A 76 6.90 10.10 9.30
N ILE A 77 7.16 9.30 8.27
CA ILE A 77 7.24 7.84 8.38
C ILE A 77 8.39 7.28 7.54
N VAL A 78 8.62 5.98 7.67
CA VAL A 78 9.51 5.23 6.78
C VAL A 78 8.68 4.27 5.94
N LEU A 79 8.88 4.29 4.63
CA LEU A 79 8.33 3.31 3.69
C LEU A 79 9.35 2.21 3.40
N MET A 80 8.86 0.98 3.20
CA MET A 80 9.61 -0.15 2.66
C MET A 80 9.44 -0.17 1.14
N LEU A 81 10.45 0.22 0.37
CA LEU A 81 10.36 0.34 -1.08
C LEU A 81 10.33 -1.01 -1.80
N ASP A 82 11.00 -2.02 -1.25
CA ASP A 82 11.02 -3.37 -1.83
C ASP A 82 9.62 -3.94 -2.04
N THR A 83 8.66 -3.60 -1.16
CA THR A 83 7.28 -4.10 -1.28
C THR A 83 6.56 -3.59 -2.52
N ILE A 84 7.01 -2.47 -3.11
CA ILE A 84 6.38 -1.87 -4.30
C ILE A 84 6.47 -2.82 -5.50
N SER A 85 7.63 -3.47 -5.68
CA SER A 85 7.93 -4.33 -6.83
C SER A 85 7.66 -5.82 -6.59
N LEU A 86 7.39 -6.25 -5.35
CA LEU A 86 7.08 -7.65 -5.06
C LEU A 86 5.76 -8.07 -5.73
N GLU A 87 5.68 -9.31 -6.22
CA GLU A 87 4.41 -9.91 -6.65
C GLU A 87 3.50 -10.21 -5.46
N SER A 88 4.07 -10.62 -4.32
CA SER A 88 3.36 -10.86 -3.07
C SER A 88 2.76 -9.55 -2.51
N PRO A 89 1.66 -9.64 -1.74
CA PRO A 89 1.06 -8.46 -1.11
C PRO A 89 2.00 -7.72 -0.16
N SER A 90 2.85 -8.43 0.58
CA SER A 90 3.76 -7.90 1.61
C SER A 90 5.05 -8.72 1.66
N LEU A 91 6.02 -8.31 2.47
CA LEU A 91 7.22 -9.11 2.72
C LEU A 91 6.88 -10.53 3.17
N SER A 92 7.65 -11.49 2.69
CA SER A 92 7.59 -12.87 3.15
C SER A 92 7.95 -12.96 4.65
N TYR A 93 7.62 -14.10 5.27
CA TYR A 93 8.07 -14.38 6.64
C TYR A 93 9.60 -14.40 6.73
N GLU A 94 10.26 -15.00 5.74
CA GLU A 94 11.72 -15.11 5.66
C GLU A 94 12.38 -13.74 5.58
N ASP A 95 11.90 -12.86 4.70
CA ASP A 95 12.41 -11.49 4.57
C ASP A 95 12.14 -10.66 5.82
N SER A 96 10.97 -10.80 6.42
CA SER A 96 10.63 -10.12 7.67
C SER A 96 11.54 -10.57 8.82
N ASN A 97 11.87 -11.88 8.89
CA ASN A 97 12.80 -12.41 9.89
C ASN A 97 14.24 -11.96 9.59
N ARG A 98 14.65 -11.94 8.32
CA ARG A 98 15.97 -11.41 7.92
C ARG A 98 16.14 -9.97 8.36
N LEU A 99 15.16 -9.11 8.08
CA LEU A 99 15.17 -7.73 8.55
C LEU A 99 15.28 -7.64 10.08
N TYR A 100 14.48 -8.43 10.79
CA TYR A 100 14.52 -8.48 12.26
C TYR A 100 15.91 -8.86 12.78
N GLN A 101 16.55 -9.89 12.23
CA GLN A 101 17.86 -10.34 12.63
C GLN A 101 18.94 -9.28 12.33
N GLN A 102 18.85 -8.58 11.21
CA GLN A 102 19.78 -7.49 10.88
C GLN A 102 19.64 -6.32 11.86
N VAL A 103 18.41 -5.89 12.14
CA VAL A 103 18.14 -4.83 13.12
C VAL A 103 18.62 -5.24 14.52
N LEU A 104 18.46 -6.52 14.89
CA LEU A 104 18.88 -7.03 16.20
C LEU A 104 20.39 -6.88 16.44
N LYS A 105 21.23 -6.94 15.40
CA LYS A 105 22.67 -6.75 15.46
C LYS A 105 23.06 -5.35 15.93
N ASP A 106 22.31 -4.31 15.55
CA ASP A 106 22.59 -2.93 15.98
C ASP A 106 22.53 -2.76 17.52
N TYR A 107 21.84 -3.68 18.18
CA TYR A 107 21.63 -3.66 19.63
C TYR A 107 22.36 -4.79 20.37
N GLU A 108 23.41 -5.38 19.77
CA GLU A 108 24.17 -6.49 20.41
C GLU A 108 24.88 -6.05 21.70
N ASN A 109 25.30 -4.79 21.76
CA ASN A 109 26.00 -4.24 22.91
C ASN A 109 25.09 -3.90 24.11
N GLU A 110 23.77 -3.95 23.94
CA GLU A 110 22.81 -3.70 25.03
C GLU A 110 22.75 -4.93 25.94
N LYS A 111 23.21 -4.75 27.19
CA LYS A 111 23.32 -5.84 28.18
C LYS A 111 21.95 -6.28 28.74
N SER A 112 20.96 -5.39 28.75
CA SER A 112 19.64 -5.69 29.24
C SER A 112 18.76 -6.26 28.13
N GLY A 113 18.36 -7.52 28.25
CA GLY A 113 17.46 -8.15 27.28
C GLY A 113 16.14 -7.39 27.10
N TYR A 114 15.59 -6.82 28.16
CA TYR A 114 14.38 -6.00 28.11
C TYR A 114 14.60 -4.68 27.34
N LYS A 115 15.70 -3.97 27.60
CA LYS A 115 16.03 -2.74 26.87
C LYS A 115 16.32 -3.02 25.40
N LYS A 116 17.05 -4.11 25.11
CA LYS A 116 17.29 -4.58 23.74
C LYS A 116 15.97 -4.83 23.01
N PHE A 117 15.06 -5.59 23.60
CA PHE A 117 13.73 -5.84 23.04
C PHE A 117 12.97 -4.54 22.74
N LEU A 118 12.94 -3.59 23.69
CA LEU A 118 12.26 -2.31 23.48
C LEU A 118 12.92 -1.47 22.39
N ALA A 119 14.25 -1.47 22.29
CA ALA A 119 14.98 -0.73 21.27
C ALA A 119 14.70 -1.28 19.87
N VAL A 120 14.73 -2.60 19.71
CA VAL A 120 14.37 -3.27 18.46
C VAL A 120 12.91 -2.98 18.07
N LYS A 121 11.98 -3.10 19.02
CA LYS A 121 10.55 -2.82 18.79
C LYS A 121 10.30 -1.37 18.38
N LYS A 122 11.13 -0.42 18.82
CA LYS A 122 11.03 1.01 18.47
C LYS A 122 11.84 1.40 17.24
N ASN A 123 12.54 0.46 16.59
CA ASN A 123 13.30 0.76 15.39
C ASN A 123 12.35 1.12 14.24
N LYS A 124 12.54 2.31 13.66
CA LYS A 124 11.67 2.85 12.60
C LYS A 124 11.74 2.07 11.29
N TYR A 125 12.87 1.43 10.99
CA TYR A 125 13.04 0.64 9.77
C TYR A 125 12.41 -0.75 9.92
N LEU A 126 12.44 -1.35 11.11
CA LEU A 126 11.69 -2.58 11.38
C LEU A 126 10.19 -2.36 11.28
N ASN A 127 9.74 -1.14 11.62
CA ASN A 127 8.34 -0.73 11.55
C ASN A 127 8.01 0.05 10.25
N ALA A 128 8.88 -0.04 9.22
CA ALA A 128 8.62 0.61 7.95
C ALA A 128 7.28 0.18 7.36
N LEU A 129 6.54 1.14 6.82
CA LEU A 129 5.24 0.90 6.24
C LEU A 129 5.38 0.17 4.90
N GLN A 130 4.71 -0.96 4.78
CA GLN A 130 4.69 -1.75 3.55
C GLN A 130 3.57 -1.23 2.65
N VAL A 131 3.92 -0.86 1.42
CA VAL A 131 3.03 -0.15 0.51
C VAL A 131 3.13 -0.65 -0.92
N LYS A 132 2.09 -0.41 -1.70
CA LYS A 132 2.07 -0.53 -3.16
C LYS A 132 1.46 0.72 -3.77
N PHE A 133 1.73 1.00 -5.04
CA PHE A 133 1.05 2.09 -5.73
C PHE A 133 -0.47 1.86 -5.78
N ALA A 134 -1.25 2.93 -5.57
CA ALA A 134 -2.71 2.90 -5.54
C ALA A 134 -3.35 3.42 -6.84
N TYR A 135 -2.60 3.48 -7.95
CA TYR A 135 -3.13 3.92 -9.26
C TYR A 135 -4.07 2.91 -9.92
N ALA A 136 -3.96 1.66 -9.54
CA ALA A 136 -4.88 0.59 -9.88
C ALA A 136 -4.94 -0.41 -8.72
N ILE A 137 -6.14 -0.88 -8.39
CA ILE A 137 -6.35 -1.85 -7.32
C ILE A 137 -7.13 -3.04 -7.86
N THR A 138 -6.92 -4.20 -7.26
CA THR A 138 -7.72 -5.38 -7.61
C THR A 138 -9.16 -5.21 -7.14
N CYS A 139 -10.10 -5.83 -7.84
CA CYS A 139 -11.50 -5.82 -7.45
C CYS A 139 -11.72 -6.27 -5.99
N HIS A 140 -11.00 -7.28 -5.53
CA HIS A 140 -11.06 -7.74 -4.13
C HIS A 140 -10.67 -6.64 -3.13
N LYS A 141 -9.66 -5.83 -3.45
CA LYS A 141 -9.24 -4.71 -2.58
C LYS A 141 -10.18 -3.50 -2.64
N SER A 142 -11.05 -3.43 -3.65
CA SER A 142 -12.07 -2.40 -3.76
C SER A 142 -13.33 -2.71 -2.95
N GLN A 143 -13.44 -3.91 -2.37
CA GLN A 143 -14.60 -4.28 -1.55
C GLN A 143 -14.75 -3.36 -0.34
N GLY A 144 -15.98 -2.89 -0.10
CA GLY A 144 -16.29 -1.91 0.94
C GLY A 144 -16.08 -0.44 0.53
N GLY A 145 -15.26 -0.16 -0.50
CA GLY A 145 -15.09 1.18 -1.05
C GLY A 145 -16.12 1.52 -2.14
N GLN A 146 -16.40 2.81 -2.34
CA GLN A 146 -17.18 3.34 -3.46
C GLN A 146 -16.60 4.68 -3.89
N TRP A 147 -16.58 4.95 -5.20
CA TRP A 147 -16.01 6.16 -5.80
C TRP A 147 -16.96 6.77 -6.81
N ASN A 148 -16.89 8.08 -6.98
CA ASN A 148 -17.76 8.77 -7.96
C ASN A 148 -17.51 8.28 -9.40
N ASN A 149 -16.24 8.07 -9.75
CA ASN A 149 -15.84 7.58 -11.06
C ASN A 149 -15.03 6.29 -10.90
N VAL A 150 -15.43 5.24 -11.59
CA VAL A 150 -14.75 3.94 -11.57
C VAL A 150 -14.42 3.51 -12.99
N PHE A 151 -13.18 3.11 -13.19
CA PHE A 151 -12.68 2.52 -14.43
C PHE A 151 -12.46 1.04 -14.19
N VAL A 152 -13.16 0.18 -14.94
CA VAL A 152 -13.05 -1.28 -14.85
C VAL A 152 -12.42 -1.80 -16.14
N GLU A 153 -11.23 -2.39 -16.02
CA GLU A 153 -10.58 -3.07 -17.14
C GLU A 153 -11.06 -4.52 -17.20
N LYS A 154 -11.45 -4.96 -18.41
CA LYS A 154 -11.86 -6.34 -18.63
C LYS A 154 -10.69 -7.29 -18.35
N PRO A 155 -10.84 -8.27 -17.45
CA PRO A 155 -9.78 -9.23 -17.19
C PRO A 155 -9.58 -10.16 -18.39
N TYR A 156 -8.39 -10.74 -18.50
CA TYR A 156 -8.16 -11.83 -19.45
C TYR A 156 -8.94 -13.08 -19.01
N LEU A 157 -9.78 -13.62 -19.91
CA LEU A 157 -10.66 -14.75 -19.65
C LEU A 157 -10.34 -15.91 -20.59
N PRO A 158 -9.32 -16.72 -20.29
CA PRO A 158 -8.89 -17.82 -21.17
C PRO A 158 -9.95 -18.92 -21.33
N ASN A 159 -10.79 -19.11 -20.31
CA ASN A 159 -11.83 -20.15 -20.27
C ASN A 159 -13.25 -19.60 -20.53
N GLY A 160 -13.37 -18.35 -20.95
CA GLY A 160 -14.66 -17.70 -21.16
C GLY A 160 -15.30 -17.15 -19.88
N ILE A 161 -16.59 -16.81 -19.99
CA ILE A 161 -17.39 -16.24 -18.89
C ILE A 161 -17.86 -17.38 -17.98
N ASP A 162 -17.54 -17.30 -16.70
CA ASP A 162 -18.01 -18.20 -15.66
C ASP A 162 -18.70 -17.44 -14.51
N LEU A 163 -19.19 -18.17 -13.51
CA LEU A 163 -19.86 -17.59 -12.35
C LEU A 163 -18.92 -16.70 -11.52
N ASP A 164 -17.65 -17.02 -11.42
CA ASP A 164 -16.68 -16.23 -10.66
C ASP A 164 -16.37 -14.91 -11.35
N TYR A 165 -16.30 -14.92 -12.69
CA TYR A 165 -16.25 -13.68 -13.47
C TYR A 165 -17.49 -12.79 -13.27
N LEU A 166 -18.68 -13.35 -13.24
CA LEU A 166 -19.91 -12.58 -13.01
C LEU A 166 -19.93 -11.96 -11.61
N ARG A 167 -19.51 -12.70 -10.58
CA ARG A 167 -19.36 -12.19 -9.21
C ARG A 167 -18.32 -11.08 -9.13
N TRP A 168 -17.19 -11.27 -9.82
CA TRP A 168 -16.14 -10.27 -9.93
C TRP A 168 -16.68 -9.00 -10.61
N LEU A 169 -17.34 -9.14 -11.75
CA LEU A 169 -17.90 -8.03 -12.50
C LEU A 169 -18.94 -7.26 -11.66
N TYR A 170 -19.88 -7.98 -11.04
CA TYR A 170 -20.84 -7.36 -10.12
C TYR A 170 -20.14 -6.56 -9.02
N THR A 171 -19.13 -7.12 -8.40
CA THR A 171 -18.36 -6.42 -7.38
C THR A 171 -17.69 -5.17 -7.93
N ALA A 172 -17.08 -5.24 -9.11
CA ALA A 172 -16.38 -4.12 -9.73
C ALA A 172 -17.32 -2.97 -10.11
N ILE A 173 -18.43 -3.25 -10.82
CA ILE A 173 -19.36 -2.22 -11.31
C ILE A 173 -20.12 -1.53 -10.18
N THR A 174 -20.45 -2.25 -9.09
CA THR A 174 -21.12 -1.68 -7.91
C THR A 174 -20.27 -0.76 -7.07
N ARG A 175 -19.00 -0.55 -7.44
CA ARG A 175 -18.11 0.44 -6.80
C ARG A 175 -18.37 1.87 -7.27
N ALA A 176 -18.99 2.05 -8.44
CA ALA A 176 -19.29 3.37 -8.99
C ALA A 176 -20.52 3.99 -8.32
N LYS A 177 -20.41 5.26 -7.89
CA LYS A 177 -21.53 6.07 -7.39
C LYS A 177 -22.17 6.90 -8.49
N GLU A 178 -21.38 7.43 -9.43
CA GLU A 178 -21.85 8.37 -10.46
C GLU A 178 -21.55 7.86 -11.86
N LYS A 179 -20.27 7.54 -12.16
CA LYS A 179 -19.84 7.16 -13.51
C LYS A 179 -19.03 5.87 -13.49
N LEU A 180 -19.37 4.97 -14.40
CA LEU A 180 -18.64 3.73 -14.66
C LEU A 180 -18.07 3.77 -16.07
N PHE A 181 -16.78 3.50 -16.19
CA PHE A 181 -16.07 3.40 -17.47
C PHE A 181 -15.56 1.97 -17.64
N LEU A 182 -15.98 1.31 -18.70
CA LEU A 182 -15.61 -0.06 -19.02
C LEU A 182 -14.55 -0.05 -20.12
N ILE A 183 -13.37 -0.61 -19.83
CA ILE A 183 -12.21 -0.62 -20.74
C ILE A 183 -12.01 -2.04 -21.27
N GLY A 184 -11.94 -2.20 -22.60
CA GLY A 184 -11.72 -3.49 -23.25
C GLY A 184 -12.95 -4.40 -23.28
N PHE A 185 -14.15 -3.88 -22.95
CA PHE A 185 -15.42 -4.58 -23.14
C PHE A 185 -15.92 -4.36 -24.57
N ASN A 186 -16.39 -5.42 -25.21
CA ASN A 186 -16.98 -5.34 -26.55
C ASN A 186 -18.44 -4.85 -26.47
N ASN A 187 -18.97 -4.30 -27.57
CA ASN A 187 -20.35 -3.84 -27.64
C ASN A 187 -21.36 -4.96 -27.37
N ASP A 188 -21.06 -6.19 -27.77
CA ASP A 188 -21.89 -7.40 -27.52
C ASP A 188 -22.08 -7.70 -26.02
N SER A 189 -21.30 -7.05 -25.13
CA SER A 189 -21.48 -7.14 -23.69
C SER A 189 -22.60 -6.26 -23.14
N PHE A 190 -23.28 -5.48 -24.01
CA PHE A 190 -24.30 -4.47 -23.68
C PHE A 190 -25.58 -4.64 -24.51
N GLU A 191 -25.82 -5.85 -25.06
CA GLU A 191 -27.08 -6.11 -25.76
C GLU A 191 -28.25 -6.09 -24.77
N ASP A 192 -29.36 -5.45 -25.26
CA ASP A 192 -30.64 -5.23 -24.57
C ASP A 192 -31.37 -6.53 -24.20
#